data_879f5b43a36890b731f648f3f3813ede
#
_entry.id   879f5b43a36890b731f648f3f3813ede
#
_cell.length_a   1.000
_cell.length_b   1.000
_cell.length_c   1.000
_cell.angle_alpha   90.00
_cell.angle_beta   90.00
_cell.angle_gamma   90.00
#
_symmetry.space_group_name_H-M   'P 1'
#
loop_
_entity.id
_entity.type
_entity.pdbx_description
1 polymer ?
#
loop_
_entity_poly.entity_id
_entity_poly.type
_entity_poly.pdbx_seq_one_letter_code
_entity_poly.pdbx_strand_id
1 'polypeptide(L)'
;MKKEDFNSEWQFVKGYVPSLKVLAMYGKQAQKITLPHDAMIHETRDENTKNGGATGFYPGGVYTYFKTFPVSQEWEEKTVILEFEGVYETAMVYVNGVLAKINKNGYTNFYVDIARYLNFGEENEIKVVADNSSEENSRWYSGSGIYRGVSLYVGDPVQIPLNGVRITTEEA
;
A
#
# COMPACT_ATOMS: atom_id res chain seq x y z
N MET A 1 10.81 18.87 -2.36
CA MET A 1 10.28 17.70 -1.66
C MET A 1 11.36 16.64 -1.58
N LYS A 2 11.65 16.12 -0.39
CA LYS A 2 12.62 15.02 -0.19
C LYS A 2 11.89 13.68 -0.36
N LYS A 3 12.45 12.78 -1.18
CA LYS A 3 11.97 11.40 -1.35
C LYS A 3 12.76 10.48 -0.41
N GLU A 4 12.06 9.65 0.33
CA GLU A 4 12.64 8.66 1.22
C GLU A 4 12.12 7.26 0.86
N ASP A 5 12.98 6.26 0.97
CA ASP A 5 12.58 4.86 0.85
C ASP A 5 11.68 4.45 2.02
N PHE A 6 10.53 3.84 1.71
CA PHE A 6 9.57 3.43 2.72
C PHE A 6 9.28 1.92 2.69
N ASN A 7 10.18 1.13 2.08
CA ASN A 7 9.98 -0.29 1.78
C ASN A 7 10.30 -1.25 2.93
N SER A 8 11.15 -0.87 3.87
CA SER A 8 11.59 -1.73 4.97
C SER A 8 10.53 -1.84 6.08
N GLU A 9 10.67 -2.86 6.94
CA GLU A 9 9.95 -3.00 8.22
C GLU A 9 8.41 -3.04 8.12
N TRP A 10 7.86 -3.55 7.05
CA TRP A 10 6.43 -3.83 6.96
C TRP A 10 6.08 -5.14 7.67
N GLN A 11 4.83 -5.22 8.12
CA GLN A 11 4.24 -6.40 8.74
C GLN A 11 3.08 -6.86 7.87
N PHE A 12 3.08 -8.12 7.49
CA PHE A 12 2.13 -8.74 6.58
C PHE A 12 1.26 -9.77 7.29
N VAL A 13 -0.02 -9.79 6.94
CA VAL A 13 -0.98 -10.80 7.39
C VAL A 13 -1.89 -11.21 6.23
N LYS A 14 -2.04 -12.51 6.01
CA LYS A 14 -3.06 -13.04 5.11
C LYS A 14 -4.45 -12.84 5.72
N GLY A 15 -5.37 -12.28 4.95
CA GLY A 15 -6.72 -11.93 5.37
C GLY A 15 -6.85 -10.48 5.84
N TYR A 16 -8.09 -10.09 6.10
CA TYR A 16 -8.38 -8.78 6.69
C TYR A 16 -8.10 -8.79 8.19
N VAL A 17 -7.32 -7.83 8.65
CA VAL A 17 -7.03 -7.62 10.07
C VAL A 17 -7.31 -6.15 10.42
N PRO A 18 -8.16 -5.87 11.43
CA PRO A 18 -8.49 -4.51 11.84
C PRO A 18 -7.27 -3.74 12.38
N SER A 19 -6.47 -4.38 13.23
CA SER A 19 -5.24 -3.82 13.82
C SER A 19 -4.30 -4.92 14.31
N LEU A 20 -3.01 -4.59 14.51
CA LEU A 20 -2.03 -5.49 15.12
C LEU A 20 -2.41 -5.90 16.54
N LYS A 21 -3.09 -5.02 17.30
CA LYS A 21 -3.61 -5.36 18.64
C LYS A 21 -4.62 -6.50 18.59
N VAL A 22 -5.57 -6.42 17.65
CA VAL A 22 -6.57 -7.49 17.45
C VAL A 22 -5.89 -8.78 17.06
N LEU A 23 -4.90 -8.74 16.16
CA LEU A 23 -4.13 -9.93 15.76
C LEU A 23 -3.47 -10.61 16.98
N ALA A 24 -2.82 -9.82 17.83
CA ALA A 24 -2.17 -10.30 19.05
C ALA A 24 -3.14 -10.92 20.05
N MET A 25 -4.37 -10.39 20.18
CA MET A 25 -5.41 -10.96 21.04
C MET A 25 -5.81 -12.38 20.65
N TYR A 26 -5.67 -12.74 19.37
CA TYR A 26 -5.88 -14.11 18.88
C TYR A 26 -4.62 -14.99 18.92
N GLY A 27 -3.55 -14.56 19.58
CA GLY A 27 -2.28 -15.28 19.67
C GLY A 27 -1.54 -15.41 18.33
N LYS A 28 -1.88 -14.58 17.33
CA LYS A 28 -1.27 -14.58 16.02
C LYS A 28 -0.24 -13.45 15.91
N GLN A 29 0.74 -13.64 15.06
CA GLN A 29 1.76 -12.65 14.75
C GLN A 29 1.76 -12.33 13.26
N ALA A 30 2.08 -11.08 12.93
CA ALA A 30 2.33 -10.66 11.57
C ALA A 30 3.74 -11.08 11.12
N GLN A 31 3.88 -11.39 9.84
CA GLN A 31 5.18 -11.68 9.24
C GLN A 31 5.90 -10.36 8.92
N LYS A 32 7.14 -10.22 9.35
CA LYS A 32 7.99 -9.10 8.93
C LYS A 32 8.43 -9.29 7.48
N ILE A 33 8.27 -8.27 6.68
CA ILE A 33 8.62 -8.27 5.26
C ILE A 33 9.27 -6.95 4.85
N THR A 34 9.90 -6.97 3.69
CA THR A 34 10.35 -5.79 2.94
C THR A 34 9.64 -5.76 1.60
N LEU A 35 9.21 -4.58 1.16
CA LEU A 35 8.59 -4.37 -0.14
C LEU A 35 9.68 -4.29 -1.24
N PRO A 36 9.37 -4.67 -2.49
CA PRO A 36 8.10 -5.22 -2.99
C PRO A 36 7.78 -6.60 -2.42
N HIS A 37 6.48 -6.90 -2.25
CA HIS A 37 6.01 -8.18 -1.73
C HIS A 37 4.77 -8.65 -2.50
N ASP A 38 4.89 -9.81 -3.14
CA ASP A 38 3.76 -10.51 -3.76
C ASP A 38 3.20 -11.53 -2.78
N ALA A 39 2.02 -11.22 -2.24
CA ALA A 39 1.37 -12.09 -1.26
C ALA A 39 0.85 -13.40 -1.86
N MET A 40 0.58 -13.44 -3.16
CA MET A 40 -0.05 -14.59 -3.82
C MET A 40 0.96 -15.65 -4.24
N ILE A 41 2.22 -15.29 -4.48
CA ILE A 41 3.24 -16.24 -4.98
C ILE A 41 3.53 -17.37 -3.98
N HIS A 42 3.28 -17.16 -2.70
CA HIS A 42 3.48 -18.15 -1.64
C HIS A 42 2.25 -19.00 -1.34
N GLU A 43 1.14 -18.74 -2.07
CA GLU A 43 -0.07 -19.53 -1.94
C GLU A 43 0.06 -20.89 -2.64
N THR A 44 -0.63 -21.91 -2.15
CA THR A 44 -0.72 -23.19 -2.82
C THR A 44 -1.67 -23.10 -4.00
N ARG A 45 -1.27 -23.63 -5.15
CA ARG A 45 -2.17 -23.80 -6.30
C ARG A 45 -3.27 -24.78 -5.99
N ASP A 46 -4.49 -24.45 -6.42
CA ASP A 46 -5.67 -25.30 -6.25
C ASP A 46 -6.50 -25.25 -7.53
N GLU A 47 -6.83 -26.44 -8.06
CA GLU A 47 -7.65 -26.57 -9.27
C GLU A 47 -9.07 -26.01 -9.11
N ASN A 48 -9.54 -25.89 -7.86
CA ASN A 48 -10.86 -25.37 -7.52
C ASN A 48 -10.88 -23.87 -7.25
N THR A 49 -9.79 -23.15 -7.55
CA THR A 49 -9.78 -21.67 -7.40
C THR A 49 -10.81 -21.03 -8.33
N LYS A 50 -11.46 -19.97 -7.86
CA LYS A 50 -12.52 -19.28 -8.60
C LYS A 50 -12.11 -18.83 -10.01
N ASN A 51 -10.89 -18.33 -10.15
CA ASN A 51 -10.35 -17.84 -11.42
C ASN A 51 -9.63 -18.94 -12.24
N GLY A 52 -9.45 -20.15 -11.68
CA GLY A 52 -8.87 -21.29 -12.36
C GLY A 52 -7.56 -20.96 -13.11
N GLY A 53 -7.47 -21.40 -14.36
CA GLY A 53 -6.32 -21.17 -15.22
C GLY A 53 -6.04 -19.70 -15.53
N ALA A 54 -7.02 -18.79 -15.39
CA ALA A 54 -6.84 -17.37 -15.65
C ALA A 54 -5.82 -16.71 -14.70
N THR A 55 -5.69 -17.22 -13.47
CA THR A 55 -4.68 -16.74 -12.50
C THR A 55 -3.58 -17.80 -12.24
N GLY A 56 -3.46 -18.80 -13.13
CA GLY A 56 -2.50 -19.90 -12.96
C GLY A 56 -2.84 -20.80 -11.76
N PHE A 57 -4.13 -20.92 -11.43
CA PHE A 57 -4.64 -21.69 -10.29
C PHE A 57 -4.18 -21.17 -8.91
N TYR A 58 -3.73 -19.93 -8.81
CA TYR A 58 -3.48 -19.28 -7.53
C TYR A 58 -4.78 -18.65 -7.00
N PRO A 59 -5.07 -18.78 -5.71
CA PRO A 59 -6.22 -18.14 -5.10
C PRO A 59 -5.97 -16.63 -4.99
N GLY A 60 -6.98 -15.83 -5.30
CA GLY A 60 -7.02 -14.46 -4.88
C GLY A 60 -7.29 -14.35 -3.38
N GLY A 61 -7.34 -13.13 -2.84
CA GLY A 61 -7.65 -12.96 -1.43
C GLY A 61 -7.51 -11.54 -0.94
N VAL A 62 -7.70 -11.39 0.36
CA VAL A 62 -7.49 -10.13 1.07
C VAL A 62 -6.18 -10.24 1.85
N TYR A 63 -5.37 -9.20 1.80
CA TYR A 63 -4.07 -9.15 2.44
C TYR A 63 -3.91 -7.83 3.18
N THR A 64 -3.45 -7.88 4.43
CA THR A 64 -3.28 -6.68 5.25
C THR A 64 -1.81 -6.43 5.54
N TYR A 65 -1.39 -5.21 5.36
CA TYR A 65 -0.04 -4.72 5.62
C TYR A 65 -0.09 -3.62 6.67
N PHE A 66 0.88 -3.62 7.57
CA PHE A 66 1.05 -2.58 8.57
C PHE A 66 2.48 -2.07 8.56
N LYS A 67 2.66 -0.79 8.81
CA LYS A 67 3.95 -0.18 9.09
C LYS A 67 3.80 0.90 10.14
N THR A 68 4.58 0.80 11.19
CA THR A 68 4.71 1.85 12.21
C THR A 68 5.99 2.66 11.94
N PHE A 69 5.93 3.96 12.07
CA PHE A 69 7.05 4.85 11.84
C PHE A 69 6.95 6.12 12.67
N PRO A 70 8.10 6.67 13.14
CA PRO A 70 8.12 7.92 13.86
C PRO A 70 7.90 9.10 12.90
N VAL A 71 7.14 10.08 13.35
CA VAL A 71 6.89 11.33 12.62
C VAL A 71 7.50 12.48 13.40
N SER A 72 8.37 13.27 12.77
CA SER A 72 8.96 14.45 13.41
C SER A 72 7.92 15.54 13.67
N GLN A 73 8.04 16.23 14.81
CA GLN A 73 7.26 17.44 15.07
C GLN A 73 7.44 18.51 14.01
N GLU A 74 8.63 18.56 13.38
CA GLU A 74 8.94 19.52 12.31
C GLU A 74 8.12 19.34 11.03
N TRP A 75 7.35 18.24 10.92
CA TRP A 75 6.49 18.00 9.76
C TRP A 75 5.10 18.60 9.88
N GLU A 76 4.76 19.23 11.00
CA GLU A 76 3.40 19.76 11.27
C GLU A 76 2.89 20.74 10.19
N GLU A 77 3.80 21.51 9.60
CA GLU A 77 3.45 22.45 8.51
C GLU A 77 3.93 21.97 7.13
N LYS A 78 4.34 20.70 7.01
CA LYS A 78 4.85 20.14 5.76
C LYS A 78 3.75 19.40 4.97
N THR A 79 3.96 19.31 3.68
CA THR A 79 3.27 18.34 2.84
C THR A 79 3.93 16.98 3.05
N VAL A 80 3.14 15.96 3.40
CA VAL A 80 3.62 14.58 3.61
C VAL A 80 2.80 13.65 2.74
N ILE A 81 3.45 13.02 1.76
CA ILE A 81 2.79 12.18 0.75
C ILE A 81 3.42 10.79 0.72
N LEU A 82 2.58 9.76 0.72
CA LEU A 82 2.97 8.40 0.36
C LEU A 82 2.69 8.18 -1.13
N GLU A 83 3.67 7.65 -1.85
CA GLU A 83 3.51 7.10 -3.19
C GLU A 83 3.54 5.58 -3.09
N PHE A 84 2.53 4.93 -3.62
CA PHE A 84 2.50 3.50 -3.89
C PHE A 84 2.67 3.30 -5.39
N GLU A 85 3.75 2.65 -5.81
CA GLU A 85 4.04 2.40 -7.23
C GLU A 85 3.15 1.31 -7.82
N GLY A 86 2.56 0.45 -6.98
CA GLY A 86 1.58 -0.55 -7.39
C GLY A 86 1.11 -1.43 -6.25
N VAL A 87 -0.20 -1.55 -6.12
CA VAL A 87 -0.87 -2.45 -5.17
C VAL A 87 -1.98 -3.19 -5.92
N TYR A 88 -1.96 -4.51 -5.92
CA TYR A 88 -2.95 -5.29 -6.65
C TYR A 88 -3.89 -6.04 -5.69
N GLU A 89 -5.19 -5.90 -5.90
CA GLU A 89 -5.93 -5.13 -6.90
C GLU A 89 -6.46 -3.83 -6.30
N THR A 90 -7.45 -3.90 -5.41
CA THR A 90 -8.03 -2.75 -4.72
C THR A 90 -7.25 -2.45 -3.45
N ALA A 91 -6.65 -1.28 -3.37
CA ALA A 91 -5.93 -0.81 -2.19
C ALA A 91 -6.82 0.10 -1.33
N MET A 92 -6.93 -0.22 -0.04
CA MET A 92 -7.50 0.68 0.98
C MET A 92 -6.39 1.08 1.94
N VAL A 93 -6.02 2.36 1.92
CA VAL A 93 -4.93 2.91 2.75
C VAL A 93 -5.52 3.65 3.94
N TYR A 94 -5.11 3.24 5.13
CA TYR A 94 -5.50 3.86 6.40
C TYR A 94 -4.27 4.47 7.07
N VAL A 95 -4.47 5.60 7.71
CA VAL A 95 -3.47 6.27 8.56
C VAL A 95 -4.07 6.43 9.95
N ASN A 96 -3.41 5.91 10.97
CA ASN A 96 -3.90 5.93 12.35
C ASN A 96 -5.35 5.46 12.49
N GLY A 97 -5.72 4.43 11.73
CA GLY A 97 -7.06 3.85 11.72
C GLY A 97 -8.09 4.58 10.84
N VAL A 98 -7.78 5.76 10.30
CA VAL A 98 -8.68 6.54 9.44
C VAL A 98 -8.43 6.18 7.97
N LEU A 99 -9.48 5.87 7.20
CA LEU A 99 -9.39 5.61 5.77
C LEU A 99 -8.99 6.89 5.03
N ALA A 100 -7.78 6.90 4.47
CA ALA A 100 -7.24 8.05 3.74
C ALA A 100 -7.51 7.96 2.24
N LYS A 101 -7.41 6.75 1.64
CA LYS A 101 -7.60 6.55 0.20
C LYS A 101 -8.06 5.14 -0.15
N ILE A 102 -8.88 5.06 -1.20
CA ILE A 102 -9.15 3.82 -1.94
C ILE A 102 -8.62 3.99 -3.36
N ASN A 103 -7.85 3.02 -3.84
CA ASN A 103 -7.38 2.94 -5.23
C ASN A 103 -7.79 1.60 -5.83
N LYS A 104 -8.51 1.64 -6.95
CA LYS A 104 -9.04 0.43 -7.62
C LYS A 104 -8.24 0.00 -8.84
N ASN A 105 -7.15 0.70 -9.15
CA ASN A 105 -6.30 0.35 -10.27
C ASN A 105 -5.02 -0.31 -9.76
N GLY A 106 -4.85 -1.59 -10.04
CA GLY A 106 -3.71 -2.37 -9.58
C GLY A 106 -2.38 -2.08 -10.30
N TYR A 107 -2.37 -1.34 -11.41
CA TYR A 107 -1.19 -1.20 -12.27
C TYR A 107 -0.55 0.18 -12.26
N THR A 108 -1.29 1.21 -11.84
CA THR A 108 -0.78 2.58 -11.81
C THR A 108 -0.31 2.96 -10.41
N ASN A 109 0.71 3.82 -10.35
CA ASN A 109 1.06 4.47 -9.09
C ASN A 109 -0.05 5.42 -8.63
N PHE A 110 -0.13 5.60 -7.32
CA PHE A 110 -1.06 6.54 -6.70
C PHE A 110 -0.44 7.19 -5.47
N TYR A 111 -0.96 8.37 -5.14
CA TYR A 111 -0.45 9.22 -4.08
C TYR A 111 -1.50 9.42 -2.99
N VAL A 112 -1.06 9.44 -1.75
CA VAL A 112 -1.90 9.68 -0.57
C VAL A 112 -1.28 10.81 0.24
N ASP A 113 -1.95 11.96 0.30
CA ASP A 113 -1.59 13.01 1.24
C ASP A 113 -2.00 12.56 2.65
N ILE A 114 -1.01 12.34 3.50
CA ILE A 114 -1.22 11.81 4.84
C ILE A 114 -1.07 12.85 5.94
N ALA A 115 -0.63 14.08 5.62
CA ALA A 115 -0.29 15.11 6.63
C ALA A 115 -1.41 15.32 7.67
N ARG A 116 -2.67 15.45 7.22
CA ARG A 116 -3.83 15.70 8.09
C ARG A 116 -4.21 14.54 9.02
N TYR A 117 -3.61 13.37 8.84
CA TYR A 117 -3.91 12.18 9.63
C TYR A 117 -2.79 11.83 10.61
N LEU A 118 -1.66 12.55 10.55
CA LEU A 118 -0.48 12.28 11.36
C LEU A 118 -0.60 12.87 12.77
N ASN A 119 -0.08 12.15 13.74
CA ASN A 119 0.25 12.63 15.07
C ASN A 119 1.72 13.05 15.06
N PHE A 120 1.98 14.35 15.02
CA PHE A 120 3.34 14.88 14.95
C PHE A 120 4.08 14.68 16.27
N GLY A 121 5.38 14.36 16.21
CA GLY A 121 6.20 14.02 17.36
C GLY A 121 5.95 12.63 17.94
N GLU A 122 5.13 11.80 17.29
CA GLU A 122 4.72 10.49 17.78
C GLU A 122 4.93 9.38 16.74
N GLU A 123 4.75 8.13 17.17
CA GLU A 123 4.64 6.97 16.32
C GLU A 123 3.30 6.97 15.59
N ASN A 124 3.32 6.68 14.28
CA ASN A 124 2.14 6.61 13.44
C ASN A 124 2.04 5.26 12.73
N GLU A 125 0.83 4.81 12.44
CA GLU A 125 0.58 3.55 11.75
C GLU A 125 -0.02 3.78 10.35
N ILE A 126 0.59 3.17 9.35
CA ILE A 126 -0.03 2.95 8.04
C ILE A 126 -0.55 1.52 7.98
N LYS A 127 -1.82 1.38 7.63
CA LYS A 127 -2.42 0.09 7.28
C LYS A 127 -2.86 0.10 5.82
N VAL A 128 -2.48 -0.92 5.06
CA VAL A 128 -2.94 -1.13 3.69
C VAL A 128 -3.66 -2.46 3.61
N VAL A 129 -4.88 -2.44 3.10
CA VAL A 129 -5.62 -3.65 2.75
C VAL A 129 -5.61 -3.76 1.24
N ALA A 130 -4.98 -4.81 0.73
CA ALA A 130 -4.99 -5.16 -0.68
C ALA A 130 -6.03 -6.26 -0.90
N ASP A 131 -7.10 -5.95 -1.62
CA ASP A 131 -8.19 -6.87 -1.90
C ASP A 131 -8.15 -7.33 -3.36
N ASN A 132 -7.82 -8.60 -3.55
CA ASN A 132 -7.82 -9.32 -4.82
C ASN A 132 -8.73 -10.56 -4.71
N SER A 133 -9.88 -10.41 -4.09
CA SER A 133 -10.85 -11.49 -3.89
C SER A 133 -11.92 -11.56 -5.00
N SER A 134 -11.89 -10.66 -5.97
CA SER A 134 -12.82 -10.61 -7.09
C SER A 134 -12.76 -11.87 -7.94
N GLU A 135 -13.92 -12.33 -8.45
CA GLU A 135 -14.00 -13.44 -9.42
C GLU A 135 -13.61 -13.01 -10.82
N GLU A 136 -13.79 -11.73 -11.15
CA GLU A 136 -13.41 -11.15 -12.44
C GLU A 136 -11.97 -10.63 -12.36
N ASN A 137 -11.01 -11.53 -12.48
CA ASN A 137 -9.59 -11.20 -12.46
C ASN A 137 -9.03 -11.16 -13.91
N SER A 138 -7.75 -10.84 -14.03
CA SER A 138 -7.03 -10.87 -15.30
C SER A 138 -6.94 -12.29 -15.88
N ARG A 139 -6.48 -12.40 -17.13
CA ARG A 139 -6.24 -13.69 -17.81
C ARG A 139 -4.80 -14.18 -17.65
N TRP A 140 -4.10 -13.70 -16.66
CA TRP A 140 -2.71 -14.04 -16.34
C TRP A 140 -2.48 -13.93 -14.82
N TYR A 141 -1.36 -14.46 -14.38
CA TYR A 141 -0.91 -14.26 -13.01
C TYR A 141 -0.67 -12.77 -12.73
N SER A 142 -1.49 -12.18 -11.86
CA SER A 142 -1.42 -10.75 -11.54
C SER A 142 -0.57 -10.44 -10.31
N GLY A 143 -0.32 -11.45 -9.47
CA GLY A 143 0.15 -11.23 -8.11
C GLY A 143 -0.91 -10.63 -7.20
N SER A 144 -0.54 -10.29 -5.97
CA SER A 144 -1.40 -9.60 -5.01
C SER A 144 -0.57 -8.87 -3.97
N GLY A 145 -1.16 -7.82 -3.39
CA GLY A 145 -0.50 -7.05 -2.33
C GLY A 145 0.28 -5.86 -2.85
N ILE A 146 1.23 -5.37 -2.05
CA ILE A 146 2.09 -4.23 -2.41
C ILE A 146 3.27 -4.78 -3.22
N TYR A 147 3.05 -4.99 -4.51
CA TYR A 147 4.00 -5.69 -5.40
C TYR A 147 5.05 -4.77 -6.03
N ARG A 148 4.98 -3.46 -5.78
CA ARG A 148 6.00 -2.47 -6.13
C ARG A 148 6.40 -1.65 -4.91
N GLY A 149 7.34 -0.72 -5.10
CA GLY A 149 7.88 0.10 -4.03
C GLY A 149 6.90 1.10 -3.44
N VAL A 150 7.22 1.54 -2.23
CA VAL A 150 6.56 2.65 -1.54
C VAL A 150 7.58 3.70 -1.18
N SER A 151 7.25 4.95 -1.42
CA SER A 151 8.09 6.11 -1.10
C SER A 151 7.33 7.12 -0.25
N LEU A 152 8.05 7.74 0.68
CA LEU A 152 7.56 8.84 1.48
C LEU A 152 8.18 10.15 0.96
N TYR A 153 7.34 11.16 0.76
CA TYR A 153 7.77 12.49 0.36
C TYR A 153 7.42 13.51 1.44
N VAL A 154 8.41 14.29 1.85
CA VAL A 154 8.23 15.40 2.80
C VAL A 154 8.76 16.66 2.16
N GLY A 155 7.99 17.74 2.21
CA GLY A 155 8.40 19.02 1.63
C GLY A 155 7.60 20.19 2.15
N ASP A 156 8.05 21.38 1.79
CA ASP A 156 7.37 22.62 2.16
C ASP A 156 6.01 22.74 1.46
N PRO A 157 5.04 23.46 2.03
CA PRO A 157 3.72 23.65 1.42
C PRO A 157 3.81 24.41 0.09
N VAL A 158 4.81 25.30 -0.04
CA VAL A 158 5.09 26.02 -1.29
C VAL A 158 6.20 25.29 -2.05
N GLN A 159 5.84 24.52 -3.05
CA GLN A 159 6.77 23.70 -3.84
C GLN A 159 6.16 23.36 -5.20
N ILE A 160 7.00 22.87 -6.12
CA ILE A 160 6.50 22.19 -7.33
C ILE A 160 5.92 20.83 -6.89
N PRO A 161 4.61 20.58 -7.09
CA PRO A 161 4.00 19.32 -6.68
C PRO A 161 4.57 18.14 -7.46
N LEU A 162 4.36 16.93 -6.94
CA LEU A 162 4.70 15.69 -7.65
C LEU A 162 4.01 15.69 -9.02
N ASN A 163 4.78 15.43 -10.08
CA ASN A 163 4.34 15.50 -11.48
C ASN A 163 3.80 16.88 -11.92
N GLY A 164 4.16 17.97 -11.22
CA GLY A 164 3.65 19.32 -11.48
C GLY A 164 4.32 20.07 -12.65
N VAL A 165 5.35 19.49 -13.27
CA VAL A 165 5.98 20.08 -14.46
C VAL A 165 5.35 19.48 -15.72
N ARG A 166 4.76 20.35 -16.56
CA ARG A 166 4.24 19.97 -17.87
C ARG A 166 5.00 20.70 -18.97
N ILE A 167 5.53 19.97 -19.92
CA ILE A 167 6.21 20.52 -21.10
C ILE A 167 5.31 20.25 -22.31
N THR A 168 4.99 21.31 -23.06
CA THR A 168 4.23 21.23 -24.32
C THR A 168 5.01 21.90 -25.42
N THR A 169 4.98 21.33 -26.62
CA THR A 169 5.47 21.95 -27.86
C THR A 169 4.26 22.42 -28.65
N GLU A 170 4.18 23.73 -28.92
CA GLU A 170 3.01 24.32 -29.59
C GLU A 170 3.03 24.05 -31.10
N GLU A 171 4.23 23.95 -31.69
CA GLU A 171 4.43 23.56 -33.10
C GLU A 171 5.67 22.66 -33.22
N ALA A 172 5.65 21.69 -34.13
CA ALA A 172 6.75 20.82 -34.52
C ALA A 172 7.02 20.94 -36.01
#